data_7a2e7688fb2e5c96df3137a1cfdbf80b
#
_entry.id   7a2e7688fb2e5c96df3137a1cfdbf80b
#
_cell.length_a   1.000
_cell.length_b   1.000
_cell.length_c   1.000
_cell.angle_alpha   90.00
_cell.angle_beta   90.00
_cell.angle_gamma   90.00
#
_symmetry.space_group_name_H-M   'P 1'
#
loop_
_entity.id
_entity.type
_entity.pdbx_description
1 polymer ?
#
loop_
_entity_poly.entity_id
_entity_poly.type
_entity_poly.pdbx_seq_one_letter_code
_entity_poly.pdbx_strand_id
1 'polypeptide(L)'
;MVTPTVETLVTGGAGFIGSNFVLYALGAHPNWRITTLDKLTYAGRLENLRKVIDDPRHRFVEGDVADAAVAGPLVRASDIVIHFAAETHVDRSLQEAGAFITTDVYGSFVLLDAAREANRLRCFVQISTDEVYGSVETGSSRETDEIRPRNPYAASKAGADRLAYSYWATHGVPVIITRGSNNYGPHQFPEKIIPLFVTNAIDRLPVPLYGDGKNIRDWLHVEDHCRAIDLLIEKGNAGEVYNIGGGNEIRNVDLPHRILELLDRPTSLITPVEDRLGHDRRYSVDTGKLRALGWRPRHAFEEGLRATVDWYRENEWWWRPIKEADPAYRDYYETQYGRRHDGRA
;
A
#
# COMPACT_ATOMS: atom_id res chain seq x y z
N MET A 1 21.83 27.15 -14.16
CA MET A 1 20.48 27.55 -13.76
C MET A 1 20.05 26.67 -12.56
N VAL A 2 19.56 27.25 -11.48
CA VAL A 2 19.06 26.46 -10.33
C VAL A 2 17.72 25.85 -10.74
N THR A 3 17.61 24.54 -10.67
CA THR A 3 16.33 23.85 -10.93
C THR A 3 15.30 24.32 -9.90
N PRO A 4 14.08 24.72 -10.30
CA PRO A 4 13.07 25.17 -9.36
C PRO A 4 12.76 24.09 -8.30
N THR A 5 12.54 24.52 -7.07
CA THR A 5 12.08 23.63 -6.00
C THR A 5 10.66 23.14 -6.31
N VAL A 6 10.41 21.85 -6.09
CA VAL A 6 9.11 21.19 -6.24
C VAL A 6 8.59 20.86 -4.85
N GLU A 7 7.50 21.49 -4.45
CA GLU A 7 6.84 21.21 -3.17
C GLU A 7 5.89 20.01 -3.34
N THR A 8 6.14 18.96 -2.59
CA THR A 8 5.42 17.68 -2.72
C THR A 8 4.77 17.30 -1.40
N LEU A 9 3.48 17.01 -1.42
CA LEU A 9 2.76 16.44 -0.28
C LEU A 9 2.60 14.93 -0.46
N VAL A 10 3.04 14.16 0.53
CA VAL A 10 2.84 12.70 0.61
C VAL A 10 1.99 12.40 1.83
N THR A 11 0.71 12.06 1.63
CA THR A 11 -0.15 11.63 2.74
C THR A 11 -0.01 10.14 2.97
N GLY A 12 -0.11 9.70 4.25
CA GLY A 12 0.17 8.30 4.58
C GLY A 12 1.65 7.93 4.43
N GLY A 13 2.54 8.94 4.49
CA GLY A 13 3.96 8.76 4.22
C GLY A 13 4.75 8.13 5.36
N ALA A 14 4.17 7.90 6.53
CA ALA A 14 4.74 7.07 7.60
C ALA A 14 4.29 5.59 7.49
N GLY A 15 3.37 5.26 6.59
CA GLY A 15 2.96 3.89 6.27
C GLY A 15 3.97 3.16 5.37
N PHE A 16 3.66 1.91 5.01
CA PHE A 16 4.54 1.03 4.23
C PHE A 16 4.96 1.63 2.88
N ILE A 17 3.99 1.81 1.95
CA ILE A 17 4.32 2.24 0.58
C ILE A 17 4.73 3.71 0.59
N GLY A 18 4.03 4.56 1.36
CA GLY A 18 4.30 5.99 1.44
C GLY A 18 5.71 6.31 1.95
N SER A 19 6.20 5.62 2.99
CA SER A 19 7.56 5.82 3.50
C SER A 19 8.63 5.39 2.49
N ASN A 20 8.44 4.26 1.81
CA ASN A 20 9.32 3.84 0.73
C ASN A 20 9.34 4.87 -0.42
N PHE A 21 8.18 5.46 -0.74
CA PHE A 21 8.12 6.54 -1.74
C PHE A 21 8.86 7.79 -1.29
N VAL A 22 8.71 8.23 -0.03
CA VAL A 22 9.45 9.38 0.52
C VAL A 22 10.96 9.16 0.44
N LEU A 23 11.43 7.97 0.88
CA LEU A 23 12.85 7.59 0.80
C LEU A 23 13.36 7.59 -0.65
N TYR A 24 12.61 6.97 -1.56
CA TYR A 24 12.93 6.91 -2.98
C TYR A 24 13.00 8.32 -3.60
N ALA A 25 11.97 9.13 -3.39
CA ALA A 25 11.83 10.43 -4.03
C ALA A 25 12.91 11.44 -3.58
N LEU A 26 13.26 11.46 -2.28
CA LEU A 26 14.35 12.29 -1.78
C LEU A 26 15.72 11.87 -2.35
N GLY A 27 15.89 10.57 -2.64
CA GLY A 27 17.09 10.07 -3.32
C GLY A 27 17.12 10.37 -4.81
N ALA A 28 15.99 10.31 -5.50
CA ALA A 28 15.90 10.50 -6.95
C ALA A 28 15.81 11.97 -7.37
N HIS A 29 15.23 12.85 -6.54
CA HIS A 29 14.94 14.25 -6.89
C HIS A 29 15.59 15.22 -5.91
N PRO A 30 16.78 15.75 -6.22
CA PRO A 30 17.52 16.66 -5.33
C PRO A 30 16.80 18.01 -5.11
N ASN A 31 15.90 18.40 -6.00
CA ASN A 31 15.13 19.66 -5.94
C ASN A 31 13.71 19.49 -5.33
N TRP A 32 13.32 18.29 -4.91
CA TRP A 32 12.04 18.11 -4.24
C TRP A 32 12.16 18.44 -2.75
N ARG A 33 11.12 19.10 -2.23
CA ARG A 33 10.84 19.22 -0.81
C ARG A 33 9.58 18.43 -0.52
N ILE A 34 9.64 17.51 0.43
CA ILE A 34 8.56 16.60 0.74
C ILE A 34 7.99 16.92 2.11
N THR A 35 6.70 17.27 2.16
CA THR A 35 5.92 17.28 3.38
C THR A 35 5.18 15.96 3.49
N THR A 36 5.42 15.20 4.55
CA THR A 36 4.67 13.99 4.90
C THR A 36 3.56 14.35 5.86
N LEU A 37 2.31 14.02 5.51
CA LEU A 37 1.15 14.09 6.41
C LEU A 37 0.71 12.69 6.78
N ASP A 38 0.72 12.35 8.07
CA ASP A 38 0.31 11.04 8.57
C ASP A 38 -0.33 11.17 9.96
N LYS A 39 -1.37 10.39 10.22
CA LYS A 39 -2.10 10.37 11.48
C LYS A 39 -1.43 9.47 12.54
N LEU A 40 -0.42 8.69 12.14
CA LEU A 40 0.27 7.69 12.98
C LEU A 40 -0.71 6.71 13.64
N THR A 41 -1.61 6.12 12.83
CA THR A 41 -2.42 4.99 13.27
C THR A 41 -1.53 3.75 13.44
N TYR A 42 -2.10 2.60 13.70
CA TYR A 42 -1.37 1.37 14.04
C TYR A 42 -0.24 0.99 13.06
N ALA A 43 -0.40 1.29 11.77
CA ALA A 43 0.59 0.96 10.72
C ALA A 43 1.47 2.14 10.29
N GLY A 44 1.13 3.37 10.67
CA GLY A 44 1.94 4.57 10.44
C GLY A 44 3.01 4.73 11.53
N ARG A 45 4.29 4.69 11.15
CA ARG A 45 5.41 4.69 12.11
C ARG A 45 6.51 5.65 11.68
N LEU A 46 6.94 6.52 12.60
CA LEU A 46 8.05 7.46 12.34
C LEU A 46 9.37 6.73 12.08
N GLU A 47 9.55 5.54 12.62
CA GLU A 47 10.73 4.70 12.40
C GLU A 47 10.92 4.37 10.90
N ASN A 48 9.85 4.34 10.10
CA ASN A 48 9.91 4.15 8.65
C ASN A 48 10.63 5.31 7.94
N LEU A 49 10.56 6.50 8.53
CA LEU A 49 11.17 7.73 8.02
C LEU A 49 12.52 8.05 8.66
N ARG A 50 13.05 7.19 9.55
CA ARG A 50 14.29 7.45 10.32
C ARG A 50 15.46 7.93 9.47
N LYS A 51 15.59 7.42 8.23
CA LYS A 51 16.71 7.80 7.33
C LYS A 51 16.62 9.21 6.79
N VAL A 52 15.44 9.82 6.84
CA VAL A 52 15.15 11.12 6.23
C VAL A 52 14.50 12.12 7.16
N ILE A 53 14.27 11.75 8.41
CA ILE A 53 13.56 12.62 9.37
C ILE A 53 14.30 13.96 9.58
N ASP A 54 15.63 13.94 9.50
CA ASP A 54 16.49 15.11 9.67
C ASP A 54 16.97 15.71 8.31
N ASP A 55 16.49 15.19 7.17
CA ASP A 55 16.82 15.79 5.85
C ASP A 55 16.15 17.17 5.75
N PRO A 56 16.89 18.25 5.47
CA PRO A 56 16.34 19.61 5.40
C PRO A 56 15.28 19.79 4.30
N ARG A 57 15.14 18.81 3.40
CA ARG A 57 14.10 18.77 2.36
C ARG A 57 12.86 18.00 2.80
N HIS A 58 12.89 17.37 3.97
CA HIS A 58 11.77 16.61 4.52
C HIS A 58 11.14 17.33 5.71
N ARG A 59 9.82 17.36 5.74
CA ARG A 59 9.02 17.85 6.87
C ARG A 59 7.94 16.84 7.20
N PHE A 60 7.86 16.43 8.45
CA PHE A 60 6.75 15.62 8.96
C PHE A 60 5.67 16.51 9.61
N VAL A 61 4.41 16.20 9.32
CA VAL A 61 3.23 16.80 9.95
C VAL A 61 2.34 15.65 10.44
N GLU A 62 2.11 15.60 11.74
CA GLU A 62 1.11 14.70 12.30
C GLU A 62 -0.29 15.27 12.11
N GLY A 63 -1.19 14.51 11.49
CA GLY A 63 -2.56 14.97 11.26
C GLY A 63 -3.38 14.03 10.39
N ASP A 64 -4.69 14.23 10.46
CA ASP A 64 -5.69 13.43 9.72
C ASP A 64 -5.98 14.06 8.35
N VAL A 65 -5.99 13.27 7.29
CA VAL A 65 -6.41 13.72 5.95
C VAL A 65 -7.89 14.14 5.92
N ALA A 66 -8.70 13.63 6.84
CA ALA A 66 -10.09 14.01 7.00
C ALA A 66 -10.29 15.37 7.70
N ASP A 67 -9.23 15.96 8.27
CA ASP A 67 -9.25 17.30 8.85
C ASP A 67 -8.86 18.36 7.80
N ALA A 68 -9.86 19.06 7.28
CA ALA A 68 -9.68 20.10 6.27
C ALA A 68 -8.81 21.28 6.75
N ALA A 69 -8.79 21.56 8.08
CA ALA A 69 -7.97 22.63 8.63
C ALA A 69 -6.47 22.28 8.60
N VAL A 70 -6.14 21.00 8.71
CA VAL A 70 -4.77 20.48 8.59
C VAL A 70 -4.38 20.20 7.15
N ALA A 71 -5.17 19.40 6.44
CA ALA A 71 -4.83 18.91 5.10
C ALA A 71 -4.95 20.00 4.01
N GLY A 72 -5.96 20.87 4.09
CA GLY A 72 -6.23 21.86 3.06
C GLY A 72 -5.07 22.84 2.78
N PRO A 73 -4.46 23.49 3.80
CA PRO A 73 -3.29 24.35 3.60
C PRO A 73 -2.10 23.61 2.96
N LEU A 74 -1.86 22.34 3.32
CA LEU A 74 -0.77 21.54 2.78
C LEU A 74 -0.97 21.25 1.29
N VAL A 75 -2.19 20.88 0.89
CA VAL A 75 -2.53 20.65 -0.52
C VAL A 75 -2.33 21.92 -1.34
N ARG A 76 -2.87 23.06 -0.88
CA ARG A 76 -2.76 24.34 -1.60
C ARG A 76 -1.33 24.85 -1.74
N ALA A 77 -0.42 24.44 -0.84
CA ALA A 77 0.99 24.80 -0.89
C ALA A 77 1.84 23.88 -1.81
N SER A 78 1.24 22.81 -2.36
CA SER A 78 1.98 21.75 -3.08
C SER A 78 1.86 21.88 -4.60
N ASP A 79 2.95 21.51 -5.30
CA ASP A 79 2.98 21.31 -6.76
C ASP A 79 2.49 19.90 -7.12
N ILE A 80 2.77 18.93 -6.23
CA ILE A 80 2.43 17.51 -6.40
C ILE A 80 1.80 17.00 -5.09
N VAL A 81 0.73 16.24 -5.21
CA VAL A 81 0.13 15.49 -4.10
C VAL A 81 0.12 14.01 -4.43
N ILE A 82 0.64 13.17 -3.54
CA ILE A 82 0.55 11.71 -3.64
C ILE A 82 -0.21 11.20 -2.42
N HIS A 83 -1.39 10.65 -2.66
CA HIS A 83 -2.32 10.28 -1.60
C HIS A 83 -2.26 8.78 -1.32
N PHE A 84 -1.39 8.38 -0.35
CA PHE A 84 -1.31 7.01 0.17
C PHE A 84 -2.17 6.78 1.41
N ALA A 85 -2.55 7.82 2.16
CA ALA A 85 -3.30 7.66 3.40
C ALA A 85 -4.59 6.87 3.14
N ALA A 86 -4.74 5.76 3.84
CA ALA A 86 -5.89 4.85 3.72
C ALA A 86 -5.90 3.87 4.88
N GLU A 87 -7.07 3.35 5.25
CA GLU A 87 -7.18 2.10 5.96
C GLU A 87 -6.96 0.94 4.97
N THR A 88 -6.15 -0.08 5.33
CA THR A 88 -5.62 -1.00 4.31
C THR A 88 -5.80 -2.49 4.59
N HIS A 89 -6.46 -2.89 5.67
CA HIS A 89 -6.55 -4.29 6.05
C HIS A 89 -7.96 -4.84 5.83
N VAL A 90 -8.11 -5.81 4.90
CA VAL A 90 -9.42 -6.39 4.56
C VAL A 90 -10.12 -6.97 5.80
N ASP A 91 -9.42 -7.76 6.63
CA ASP A 91 -10.03 -8.37 7.82
C ASP A 91 -10.53 -7.31 8.82
N ARG A 92 -9.78 -6.20 9.00
CA ARG A 92 -10.24 -5.06 9.80
C ARG A 92 -11.46 -4.38 9.18
N SER A 93 -11.54 -4.29 7.84
CA SER A 93 -12.69 -3.70 7.16
C SER A 93 -13.99 -4.48 7.37
N LEU A 94 -13.89 -5.79 7.59
CA LEU A 94 -15.06 -6.63 7.90
C LEU A 94 -15.58 -6.39 9.33
N GLN A 95 -14.72 -5.88 10.22
CA GLN A 95 -15.08 -5.59 11.61
C GLN A 95 -15.52 -4.13 11.79
N GLU A 96 -14.86 -3.18 11.13
CA GLU A 96 -15.07 -1.74 11.31
C GLU A 96 -15.00 -0.97 9.97
N ALA A 97 -16.02 -1.15 9.14
CA ALA A 97 -16.08 -0.52 7.81
C ALA A 97 -16.15 1.03 7.86
N GLY A 98 -16.66 1.61 8.96
CA GLY A 98 -16.84 3.05 9.11
C GLY A 98 -15.54 3.85 9.02
N ALA A 99 -14.46 3.34 9.63
CA ALA A 99 -13.13 3.97 9.57
C ALA A 99 -12.61 4.06 8.12
N PHE A 100 -12.87 3.03 7.30
CA PHE A 100 -12.49 3.00 5.87
C PHE A 100 -13.25 4.06 5.06
N ILE A 101 -14.55 4.26 5.32
CA ILE A 101 -15.30 5.32 4.65
C ILE A 101 -14.77 6.70 5.04
N THR A 102 -14.48 6.91 6.32
CA THR A 102 -13.98 8.20 6.82
C THR A 102 -12.59 8.50 6.26
N THR A 103 -11.65 7.58 6.32
CA THR A 103 -10.28 7.83 5.87
C THR A 103 -10.18 7.80 4.35
N ASP A 104 -10.68 6.75 3.70
CA ASP A 104 -10.43 6.52 2.27
C ASP A 104 -11.31 7.42 1.40
N VAL A 105 -12.61 7.53 1.71
CA VAL A 105 -13.54 8.30 0.87
C VAL A 105 -13.60 9.75 1.30
N TYR A 106 -13.91 10.02 2.58
CA TYR A 106 -14.05 11.40 3.05
C TYR A 106 -12.70 12.11 3.11
N GLY A 107 -11.61 11.44 3.54
CA GLY A 107 -10.27 12.00 3.47
C GLY A 107 -9.85 12.35 2.05
N SER A 108 -10.13 11.48 1.06
CA SER A 108 -9.91 11.81 -0.36
C SER A 108 -10.74 13.02 -0.80
N PHE A 109 -12.00 13.13 -0.36
CA PHE A 109 -12.84 14.31 -0.63
C PHE A 109 -12.18 15.59 -0.11
N VAL A 110 -11.72 15.61 1.12
CA VAL A 110 -11.08 16.80 1.73
C VAL A 110 -9.86 17.25 0.94
N LEU A 111 -9.01 16.32 0.54
CA LEU A 111 -7.82 16.62 -0.26
C LEU A 111 -8.18 17.13 -1.66
N LEU A 112 -9.14 16.49 -2.33
CA LEU A 112 -9.57 16.86 -3.67
C LEU A 112 -10.29 18.22 -3.69
N ASP A 113 -11.09 18.53 -2.65
CA ASP A 113 -11.74 19.83 -2.54
C ASP A 113 -10.73 20.97 -2.34
N ALA A 114 -9.69 20.74 -1.53
CA ALA A 114 -8.57 21.66 -1.41
C ALA A 114 -7.75 21.76 -2.71
N ALA A 115 -7.59 20.65 -3.46
CA ALA A 115 -6.87 20.60 -4.73
C ALA A 115 -7.58 21.43 -5.82
N ARG A 116 -8.90 21.51 -5.80
CA ARG A 116 -9.70 22.35 -6.70
C ARG A 116 -9.32 23.84 -6.60
N GLU A 117 -8.88 24.28 -5.42
CA GLU A 117 -8.50 25.67 -5.12
C GLU A 117 -6.97 25.90 -5.24
N ALA A 118 -6.20 24.86 -5.52
CA ALA A 118 -4.74 24.91 -5.51
C ALA A 118 -4.17 25.38 -6.87
N ASN A 119 -3.81 26.67 -6.97
CA ASN A 119 -3.36 27.29 -8.22
C ASN A 119 -2.00 26.76 -8.76
N ARG A 120 -1.19 26.11 -7.93
CA ARG A 120 0.13 25.61 -8.30
C ARG A 120 0.17 24.09 -8.53
N LEU A 121 -0.89 23.38 -8.17
CA LEU A 121 -0.97 21.94 -8.27
C LEU A 121 -0.93 21.49 -9.73
N ARG A 122 0.05 20.67 -10.09
CA ARG A 122 0.24 20.13 -11.42
C ARG A 122 -0.03 18.62 -11.52
N CYS A 123 -0.07 17.92 -10.40
CA CYS A 123 -0.36 16.49 -10.35
C CYS A 123 -0.92 16.08 -8.98
N PHE A 124 -2.00 15.32 -9.00
CA PHE A 124 -2.59 14.64 -7.84
C PHE A 124 -2.65 13.15 -8.14
N VAL A 125 -1.86 12.34 -7.44
CA VAL A 125 -1.87 10.88 -7.61
C VAL A 125 -2.74 10.25 -6.53
N GLN A 126 -3.87 9.67 -6.97
CA GLN A 126 -4.75 8.87 -6.11
C GLN A 126 -4.30 7.41 -6.13
N ILE A 127 -3.82 6.92 -4.99
CA ILE A 127 -3.41 5.52 -4.87
C ILE A 127 -4.64 4.65 -4.58
N SER A 128 -4.96 3.77 -5.52
CA SER A 128 -6.01 2.76 -5.44
C SER A 128 -5.41 1.35 -5.49
N THR A 129 -6.22 0.34 -5.64
CA THR A 129 -5.84 -1.09 -5.60
C THR A 129 -6.50 -1.87 -6.73
N ASP A 130 -5.91 -2.98 -7.14
CA ASP A 130 -6.49 -3.95 -8.07
C ASP A 130 -7.73 -4.66 -7.47
N GLU A 131 -7.88 -4.67 -6.16
CA GLU A 131 -9.04 -5.24 -5.47
C GLU A 131 -10.37 -4.57 -5.87
N VAL A 132 -10.33 -3.35 -6.41
CA VAL A 132 -11.53 -2.66 -6.90
C VAL A 132 -12.20 -3.39 -8.07
N TYR A 133 -11.47 -4.19 -8.84
CA TYR A 133 -12.02 -4.99 -9.92
C TYR A 133 -12.75 -6.24 -9.43
N GLY A 134 -12.48 -6.70 -8.18
CA GLY A 134 -12.94 -7.97 -7.68
C GLY A 134 -12.14 -9.15 -8.23
N SER A 135 -12.65 -10.37 -8.04
CA SER A 135 -11.95 -11.60 -8.46
C SER A 135 -12.01 -11.81 -9.98
N VAL A 136 -10.87 -12.10 -10.57
CA VAL A 136 -10.70 -12.34 -12.01
C VAL A 136 -10.31 -13.80 -12.24
N GLU A 137 -11.22 -14.63 -12.77
CA GLU A 137 -10.96 -16.06 -12.97
C GLU A 137 -9.96 -16.32 -14.09
N THR A 138 -10.08 -15.59 -15.20
CA THR A 138 -9.24 -15.72 -16.40
C THR A 138 -8.85 -14.36 -16.95
N GLY A 139 -7.69 -14.27 -17.61
CA GLY A 139 -7.19 -13.01 -18.14
C GLY A 139 -6.68 -12.06 -17.07
N SER A 140 -6.68 -10.76 -17.35
CA SER A 140 -6.22 -9.69 -16.46
C SER A 140 -7.11 -8.46 -16.63
N SER A 141 -7.45 -7.79 -15.55
CA SER A 141 -8.28 -6.58 -15.58
C SER A 141 -7.54 -5.41 -16.24
N ARG A 142 -8.22 -4.73 -17.14
CA ARG A 142 -7.77 -3.50 -17.79
C ARG A 142 -8.33 -2.30 -17.05
N GLU A 143 -7.74 -1.13 -17.27
CA GLU A 143 -8.17 0.12 -16.64
C GLU A 143 -9.61 0.52 -17.01
N THR A 144 -10.12 0.01 -18.15
CA THR A 144 -11.47 0.23 -18.65
C THR A 144 -12.51 -0.77 -18.13
N ASP A 145 -12.08 -1.83 -17.45
CA ASP A 145 -12.98 -2.86 -16.96
C ASP A 145 -13.83 -2.35 -15.78
N GLU A 146 -14.96 -3.00 -15.60
CA GLU A 146 -15.91 -2.66 -14.54
C GLU A 146 -15.34 -2.87 -13.15
N ILE A 147 -15.62 -1.94 -12.24
CA ILE A 147 -15.26 -2.02 -10.83
C ILE A 147 -16.34 -2.82 -10.09
N ARG A 148 -15.94 -3.94 -9.46
CA ARG A 148 -16.81 -4.87 -8.73
C ARG A 148 -16.23 -5.26 -7.37
N PRO A 149 -15.99 -4.31 -6.44
CA PRO A 149 -15.38 -4.58 -5.14
C PRO A 149 -16.24 -5.54 -4.32
N ARG A 150 -15.60 -6.50 -3.62
CA ARG A 150 -16.29 -7.57 -2.90
C ARG A 150 -16.13 -7.54 -1.38
N ASN A 151 -15.40 -6.54 -0.87
CA ASN A 151 -15.24 -6.32 0.57
C ASN A 151 -15.26 -4.79 0.87
N PRO A 152 -15.49 -4.38 2.13
CA PRO A 152 -15.60 -2.97 2.49
C PRO A 152 -14.34 -2.15 2.18
N TYR A 153 -13.13 -2.72 2.33
CA TYR A 153 -11.89 -2.05 1.93
C TYR A 153 -11.86 -1.75 0.42
N ALA A 154 -12.09 -2.76 -0.41
CA ALA A 154 -12.11 -2.57 -1.86
C ALA A 154 -13.20 -1.57 -2.29
N ALA A 155 -14.36 -1.57 -1.59
CA ALA A 155 -15.45 -0.63 -1.85
C ALA A 155 -15.07 0.81 -1.47
N SER A 156 -14.40 1.05 -0.34
CA SER A 156 -13.93 2.38 0.05
C SER A 156 -12.88 2.90 -0.94
N LYS A 157 -11.94 2.06 -1.36
CA LYS A 157 -10.94 2.43 -2.39
C LYS A 157 -11.59 2.71 -3.75
N ALA A 158 -12.61 1.95 -4.15
CA ALA A 158 -13.38 2.21 -5.36
C ALA A 158 -14.15 3.55 -5.28
N GLY A 159 -14.71 3.87 -4.11
CA GLY A 159 -15.35 5.16 -3.85
C GLY A 159 -14.38 6.33 -4.01
N ALA A 160 -13.20 6.24 -3.39
CA ALA A 160 -12.14 7.26 -3.52
C ALA A 160 -11.63 7.40 -4.97
N ASP A 161 -11.41 6.29 -5.66
CA ASP A 161 -11.02 6.22 -7.07
C ASP A 161 -12.01 6.96 -7.97
N ARG A 162 -13.31 6.69 -7.82
CA ARG A 162 -14.36 7.34 -8.64
C ARG A 162 -14.57 8.80 -8.25
N LEU A 163 -14.42 9.13 -6.99
CA LEU A 163 -14.46 10.51 -6.52
C LEU A 163 -13.32 11.33 -7.14
N ALA A 164 -12.10 10.80 -7.14
CA ALA A 164 -10.94 11.45 -7.75
C ALA A 164 -11.15 11.68 -9.26
N TYR A 165 -11.68 10.69 -9.99
CA TYR A 165 -12.06 10.86 -11.39
C TYR A 165 -13.10 11.97 -11.58
N SER A 166 -14.12 12.06 -10.71
CA SER A 166 -15.15 13.08 -10.81
C SER A 166 -14.60 14.50 -10.66
N TYR A 167 -13.61 14.70 -9.77
CA TYR A 167 -12.95 15.98 -9.59
C TYR A 167 -12.12 16.42 -10.81
N TRP A 168 -11.49 15.48 -11.48
CA TRP A 168 -10.87 15.77 -12.78
C TRP A 168 -11.93 16.17 -13.82
N ALA A 169 -12.96 15.36 -13.98
CA ALA A 169 -13.97 15.56 -15.03
C ALA A 169 -14.79 16.85 -14.84
N THR A 170 -15.05 17.24 -13.58
CA THR A 170 -15.93 18.38 -13.24
C THR A 170 -15.16 19.67 -13.00
N HIS A 171 -14.01 19.57 -12.35
CA HIS A 171 -13.24 20.71 -11.85
C HIS A 171 -11.87 20.88 -12.48
N GLY A 172 -11.43 19.93 -13.33
CA GLY A 172 -10.12 19.97 -13.97
C GLY A 172 -8.96 19.74 -13.02
N VAL A 173 -9.18 19.16 -11.82
CA VAL A 173 -8.09 18.77 -10.92
C VAL A 173 -7.19 17.76 -11.65
N PRO A 174 -5.85 17.95 -11.69
CA PRO A 174 -4.95 17.12 -12.49
C PRO A 174 -4.69 15.76 -11.84
N VAL A 175 -5.74 14.93 -11.74
CA VAL A 175 -5.71 13.62 -11.06
C VAL A 175 -5.16 12.54 -11.98
N ILE A 176 -4.26 11.73 -11.45
CA ILE A 176 -3.87 10.42 -11.99
C ILE A 176 -4.28 9.36 -10.97
N ILE A 177 -4.93 8.29 -11.41
CA ILE A 177 -5.36 7.20 -10.55
C ILE A 177 -4.47 5.99 -10.80
N THR A 178 -3.96 5.35 -9.73
CA THR A 178 -3.18 4.11 -9.85
C THR A 178 -3.90 2.96 -9.17
N ARG A 179 -3.96 1.79 -9.81
CA ARG A 179 -4.48 0.55 -9.23
C ARG A 179 -3.34 -0.45 -9.11
N GLY A 180 -2.78 -0.51 -7.90
CA GLY A 180 -1.61 -1.33 -7.61
C GLY A 180 -1.98 -2.75 -7.18
N SER A 181 -1.20 -3.76 -7.60
CA SER A 181 -1.28 -5.13 -7.11
C SER A 181 -0.65 -5.28 -5.71
N ASN A 182 -0.62 -6.51 -5.17
CA ASN A 182 -0.13 -6.76 -3.83
C ASN A 182 1.35 -6.37 -3.67
N ASN A 183 1.60 -5.36 -2.85
CA ASN A 183 2.97 -4.91 -2.57
C ASN A 183 3.65 -5.74 -1.50
N TYR A 184 4.98 -5.88 -1.60
CA TYR A 184 5.84 -6.47 -0.57
C TYR A 184 7.18 -5.74 -0.52
N GLY A 185 7.88 -5.85 0.62
CA GLY A 185 9.19 -5.21 0.80
C GLY A 185 9.43 -4.68 2.21
N PRO A 186 10.49 -3.88 2.41
CA PRO A 186 10.83 -3.23 3.67
C PRO A 186 9.71 -2.37 4.26
N HIS A 187 9.58 -2.35 5.60
CA HIS A 187 8.59 -1.57 6.35
C HIS A 187 7.12 -2.00 6.18
N GLN A 188 6.84 -3.16 5.56
CA GLN A 188 5.47 -3.67 5.52
C GLN A 188 5.07 -4.20 6.91
N PHE A 189 3.92 -3.74 7.43
CA PHE A 189 3.48 -4.07 8.80
C PHE A 189 3.28 -5.57 8.99
N PRO A 190 3.72 -6.17 10.12
CA PRO A 190 3.82 -7.61 10.31
C PRO A 190 2.49 -8.38 10.40
N GLU A 191 1.33 -7.71 10.24
CA GLU A 191 0.04 -8.38 10.06
C GLU A 191 -0.21 -8.85 8.61
N LYS A 192 0.55 -8.31 7.63
CA LYS A 192 0.43 -8.67 6.22
C LYS A 192 1.12 -9.99 5.92
N ILE A 193 0.61 -10.74 4.93
CA ILE A 193 0.97 -12.15 4.69
C ILE A 193 2.48 -12.42 4.62
N ILE A 194 3.25 -11.67 3.83
CA ILE A 194 4.70 -11.92 3.71
C ILE A 194 5.43 -11.60 5.01
N PRO A 195 5.32 -10.39 5.61
CA PRO A 195 6.03 -10.12 6.86
C PRO A 195 5.51 -10.95 8.04
N LEU A 196 4.24 -11.31 8.08
CA LEU A 196 3.70 -12.23 9.08
C LEU A 196 4.41 -13.59 9.02
N PHE A 197 4.49 -14.16 7.81
CA PHE A 197 5.14 -15.45 7.61
C PHE A 197 6.64 -15.40 7.92
N VAL A 198 7.31 -14.33 7.48
CA VAL A 198 8.75 -14.14 7.74
C VAL A 198 9.03 -14.01 9.23
N THR A 199 8.32 -13.12 9.92
CA THR A 199 8.57 -12.87 11.36
C THR A 199 8.16 -14.06 12.21
N ASN A 200 7.08 -14.77 11.88
CA ASN A 200 6.71 -16.01 12.57
C ASN A 200 7.74 -17.11 12.33
N ALA A 201 8.24 -17.27 11.10
CA ALA A 201 9.26 -18.26 10.77
C ALA A 201 10.61 -17.97 11.47
N ILE A 202 11.00 -16.70 11.60
CA ILE A 202 12.18 -16.30 12.40
C ILE A 202 12.01 -16.77 13.86
N ASP A 203 10.84 -16.52 14.44
CA ASP A 203 10.51 -16.86 15.83
C ASP A 203 10.11 -18.34 16.02
N ARG A 204 10.10 -19.14 14.95
CA ARG A 204 9.63 -20.55 14.96
C ARG A 204 8.17 -20.70 15.43
N LEU A 205 7.36 -19.68 15.17
CA LEU A 205 5.92 -19.70 15.44
C LEU A 205 5.15 -20.27 14.24
N PRO A 206 3.89 -20.70 14.44
CA PRO A 206 3.03 -21.16 13.35
C PRO A 206 2.87 -20.10 12.25
N VAL A 207 2.91 -20.56 10.99
CA VAL A 207 2.70 -19.77 9.79
C VAL A 207 1.28 -20.04 9.28
N PRO A 208 0.30 -19.14 9.55
CA PRO A 208 -1.11 -19.40 9.30
C PRO A 208 -1.43 -19.31 7.81
N LEU A 209 -1.98 -20.38 7.22
CA LEU A 209 -2.42 -20.44 5.84
C LEU A 209 -3.94 -20.53 5.76
N TYR A 210 -4.58 -19.51 5.16
CA TYR A 210 -6.03 -19.45 4.99
C TYR A 210 -6.57 -20.49 4.01
N GLY A 211 -7.60 -21.24 4.43
CA GLY A 211 -8.34 -22.17 3.60
C GLY A 211 -7.46 -23.20 2.89
N ASP A 212 -7.64 -23.36 1.58
CA ASP A 212 -6.85 -24.27 0.75
C ASP A 212 -5.55 -23.64 0.21
N GLY A 213 -5.31 -22.36 0.49
CA GLY A 213 -4.13 -21.61 0.05
C GLY A 213 -4.01 -21.40 -1.46
N LYS A 214 -5.02 -21.77 -2.26
CA LYS A 214 -4.95 -21.67 -3.72
C LYS A 214 -5.32 -20.28 -4.27
N ASN A 215 -5.58 -19.31 -3.41
CA ASN A 215 -5.77 -17.92 -3.84
C ASN A 215 -4.48 -17.41 -4.50
N ILE A 216 -4.63 -16.70 -5.62
CA ILE A 216 -3.51 -16.19 -6.41
C ILE A 216 -3.44 -14.67 -6.24
N ARG A 217 -2.21 -14.17 -6.05
CA ARG A 217 -1.91 -12.75 -5.98
C ARG A 217 -0.76 -12.41 -6.91
N ASP A 218 -0.87 -11.26 -7.56
CA ASP A 218 0.25 -10.66 -8.29
C ASP A 218 1.10 -9.84 -7.32
N TRP A 219 2.39 -10.17 -7.21
CA TRP A 219 3.30 -9.57 -6.25
C TRP A 219 4.20 -8.54 -6.91
N LEU A 220 4.18 -7.32 -6.35
CA LEU A 220 4.95 -6.16 -6.80
C LEU A 220 5.90 -5.70 -5.69
N HIS A 221 7.20 -5.64 -5.98
CA HIS A 221 8.15 -5.06 -5.02
C HIS A 221 7.86 -3.57 -4.83
N VAL A 222 7.89 -3.10 -3.58
CA VAL A 222 7.49 -1.73 -3.22
C VAL A 222 8.31 -0.66 -3.93
N GLU A 223 9.59 -0.89 -4.20
CA GLU A 223 10.44 0.04 -4.96
C GLU A 223 9.98 0.17 -6.42
N ASP A 224 9.55 -0.93 -7.03
CA ASP A 224 9.00 -0.90 -8.39
C ASP A 224 7.68 -0.13 -8.45
N HIS A 225 6.85 -0.22 -7.40
CA HIS A 225 5.66 0.61 -7.27
C HIS A 225 6.02 2.10 -7.15
N CYS A 226 6.99 2.45 -6.29
CA CYS A 226 7.47 3.84 -6.17
C CYS A 226 7.96 4.40 -7.49
N ARG A 227 8.71 3.61 -8.26
CA ARG A 227 9.20 3.99 -9.60
C ARG A 227 8.08 4.14 -10.64
N ALA A 228 7.02 3.34 -10.51
CA ALA A 228 5.84 3.49 -11.37
C ALA A 228 5.13 4.82 -11.10
N ILE A 229 4.91 5.14 -9.82
CA ILE A 229 4.30 6.42 -9.42
C ILE A 229 5.14 7.60 -9.90
N ASP A 230 6.44 7.55 -9.71
CA ASP A 230 7.37 8.61 -10.15
C ASP A 230 7.31 8.84 -11.66
N LEU A 231 7.34 7.76 -12.46
CA LEU A 231 7.15 7.84 -13.91
C LEU A 231 5.80 8.45 -14.30
N LEU A 232 4.73 8.10 -13.56
CA LEU A 232 3.39 8.64 -13.83
C LEU A 232 3.28 10.14 -13.50
N ILE A 233 4.00 10.62 -12.48
CA ILE A 233 4.10 12.06 -12.18
C ILE A 233 4.78 12.81 -13.34
N GLU A 234 5.76 12.18 -14.00
CA GLU A 234 6.48 12.76 -15.14
C GLU A 234 5.71 12.65 -16.46
N LYS A 235 5.10 11.47 -16.73
CA LYS A 235 4.57 11.10 -18.07
C LYS A 235 3.11 10.71 -18.11
N GLY A 236 2.45 10.60 -16.96
CA GLY A 236 1.04 10.23 -16.90
C GLY A 236 0.13 11.37 -17.36
N ASN A 237 -1.03 11.01 -17.87
CA ASN A 237 -2.04 11.97 -18.29
C ASN A 237 -3.09 12.15 -17.19
N ALA A 238 -3.46 13.39 -16.90
CA ALA A 238 -4.55 13.69 -15.98
C ALA A 238 -5.88 13.10 -16.47
N GLY A 239 -6.66 12.57 -15.54
CA GLY A 239 -7.93 11.88 -15.83
C GLY A 239 -7.78 10.39 -16.11
N GLU A 240 -6.56 9.91 -16.27
CA GLU A 240 -6.30 8.53 -16.65
C GLU A 240 -6.05 7.62 -15.42
N VAL A 241 -6.44 6.36 -15.59
CA VAL A 241 -6.14 5.27 -14.65
C VAL A 241 -4.97 4.46 -15.19
N TYR A 242 -4.09 3.99 -14.31
CA TYR A 242 -2.97 3.12 -14.64
C TYR A 242 -2.89 1.94 -13.69
N ASN A 243 -2.91 0.72 -14.25
CA ASN A 243 -2.65 -0.49 -13.50
C ASN A 243 -1.14 -0.66 -13.26
N ILE A 244 -0.76 -1.01 -12.03
CA ILE A 244 0.62 -1.27 -11.63
C ILE A 244 0.70 -2.67 -11.04
N GLY A 245 1.25 -3.62 -11.80
CA GLY A 245 1.38 -5.02 -11.39
C GLY A 245 2.78 -5.56 -11.64
N GLY A 246 3.20 -6.51 -10.81
CA GLY A 246 4.52 -7.14 -10.92
C GLY A 246 4.60 -8.17 -12.04
N GLY A 247 3.47 -8.76 -12.42
CA GLY A 247 3.39 -9.92 -13.32
C GLY A 247 3.86 -11.22 -12.67
N ASN A 248 3.85 -11.27 -11.32
CA ASN A 248 4.31 -12.39 -10.50
C ASN A 248 3.13 -13.04 -9.78
N GLU A 249 2.29 -13.77 -10.53
CA GLU A 249 1.14 -14.47 -9.98
C GLU A 249 1.57 -15.71 -9.19
N ILE A 250 1.38 -15.70 -7.88
CA ILE A 250 1.80 -16.77 -6.97
C ILE A 250 0.62 -17.17 -6.09
N ARG A 251 0.45 -18.49 -5.92
CA ARG A 251 -0.54 -19.02 -4.97
C ARG A 251 -0.09 -18.78 -3.53
N ASN A 252 -1.03 -18.45 -2.67
CA ASN A 252 -0.72 -18.20 -1.25
C ASN A 252 -0.07 -19.41 -0.57
N VAL A 253 -0.38 -20.65 -1.00
CA VAL A 253 0.25 -21.87 -0.47
C VAL A 253 1.75 -21.97 -0.83
N ASP A 254 2.19 -21.38 -1.93
CA ASP A 254 3.59 -21.45 -2.37
C ASP A 254 4.48 -20.46 -1.59
N LEU A 255 3.91 -19.39 -1.02
CA LEU A 255 4.65 -18.38 -0.26
C LEU A 255 5.34 -18.93 1.00
N PRO A 256 4.62 -19.60 1.92
CA PRO A 256 5.26 -20.08 3.15
C PRO A 256 6.36 -21.11 2.86
N HIS A 257 6.21 -21.96 1.83
CA HIS A 257 7.27 -22.90 1.44
C HIS A 257 8.56 -22.15 1.05
N ARG A 258 8.45 -21.11 0.20
CA ARG A 258 9.61 -20.31 -0.24
C ARG A 258 10.25 -19.56 0.92
N ILE A 259 9.44 -18.95 1.82
CA ILE A 259 9.94 -18.22 3.00
C ILE A 259 10.64 -19.16 3.97
N LEU A 260 10.05 -20.33 4.26
CA LEU A 260 10.64 -21.32 5.16
C LEU A 260 11.96 -21.87 4.61
N GLU A 261 12.05 -22.13 3.30
CA GLU A 261 13.29 -22.50 2.62
C GLU A 261 14.38 -21.43 2.79
N LEU A 262 14.06 -20.15 2.54
CA LEU A 262 15.00 -19.03 2.70
C LEU A 262 15.52 -18.87 4.13
N LEU A 263 14.72 -19.27 5.14
CA LEU A 263 15.05 -19.16 6.54
C LEU A 263 15.60 -20.46 7.17
N ASP A 264 15.72 -21.53 6.38
CA ASP A 264 16.08 -22.88 6.86
C ASP A 264 15.15 -23.31 8.01
N ARG A 265 13.85 -23.31 7.73
CA ARG A 265 12.79 -23.68 8.68
C ARG A 265 11.95 -24.85 8.16
N PRO A 266 11.47 -25.74 9.06
CA PRO A 266 10.67 -26.88 8.67
C PRO A 266 9.28 -26.45 8.19
N THR A 267 8.75 -27.14 7.17
CA THR A 267 7.40 -26.94 6.64
C THR A 267 6.28 -27.28 7.62
N SER A 268 6.61 -28.00 8.72
CA SER A 268 5.68 -28.27 9.82
C SER A 268 5.21 -27.02 10.57
N LEU A 269 5.83 -25.86 10.34
CA LEU A 269 5.34 -24.58 10.84
C LEU A 269 4.09 -24.09 10.10
N ILE A 270 3.80 -24.58 8.88
CA ILE A 270 2.61 -24.19 8.14
C ILE A 270 1.37 -24.77 8.83
N THR A 271 0.49 -23.89 9.28
CA THR A 271 -0.73 -24.27 10.01
C THR A 271 -1.96 -23.81 9.23
N PRO A 272 -2.81 -24.72 8.75
CA PRO A 272 -4.07 -24.33 8.12
C PRO A 272 -4.97 -23.61 9.11
N VAL A 273 -5.60 -22.52 8.66
CA VAL A 273 -6.61 -21.78 9.41
C VAL A 273 -7.86 -21.61 8.56
N GLU A 274 -8.99 -21.35 9.21
CA GLU A 274 -10.26 -21.11 8.51
C GLU A 274 -10.12 -19.95 7.51
N ASP A 275 -10.76 -20.09 6.33
CA ASP A 275 -10.72 -19.05 5.32
C ASP A 275 -11.57 -17.84 5.73
N ARG A 276 -11.22 -16.67 5.22
CA ARG A 276 -11.95 -15.43 5.51
C ARG A 276 -13.17 -15.30 4.59
N LEU A 277 -14.18 -14.57 5.07
CA LEU A 277 -15.35 -14.25 4.27
C LEU A 277 -14.98 -13.38 3.06
N GLY A 278 -15.58 -13.66 1.91
CA GLY A 278 -15.37 -12.87 0.70
C GLY A 278 -13.94 -12.91 0.14
N HIS A 279 -13.19 -13.98 0.42
CA HIS A 279 -11.81 -14.13 -0.03
C HIS A 279 -11.73 -14.31 -1.55
N ASP A 280 -11.37 -13.27 -2.26
CA ASP A 280 -11.21 -13.29 -3.72
C ASP A 280 -10.17 -14.32 -4.15
N ARG A 281 -10.52 -15.08 -5.20
CA ARG A 281 -9.71 -16.22 -5.65
C ARG A 281 -8.44 -15.78 -6.37
N ARG A 282 -8.52 -14.77 -7.24
CA ARG A 282 -7.38 -14.29 -8.02
C ARG A 282 -7.50 -12.82 -8.33
N TYR A 283 -6.38 -12.10 -8.20
CA TYR A 283 -6.19 -10.77 -8.72
C TYR A 283 -5.14 -10.79 -9.82
N SER A 284 -5.42 -10.09 -10.92
CA SER A 284 -4.50 -9.93 -12.04
C SER A 284 -4.85 -8.67 -12.81
N VAL A 285 -3.85 -7.87 -13.16
CA VAL A 285 -4.03 -6.63 -13.91
C VAL A 285 -3.18 -6.59 -15.17
N ASP A 286 -3.75 -6.03 -16.23
CA ASP A 286 -3.00 -5.71 -17.45
C ASP A 286 -2.23 -4.40 -17.22
N THR A 287 -0.92 -4.43 -17.37
CA THR A 287 -0.03 -3.29 -17.22
C THR A 287 0.45 -2.70 -18.54
N GLY A 288 -0.17 -3.08 -19.65
CA GLY A 288 0.22 -2.68 -21.01
C GLY A 288 0.31 -1.17 -21.19
N LYS A 289 -0.65 -0.43 -20.62
CA LYS A 289 -0.69 1.04 -20.63
C LYS A 289 0.52 1.67 -19.94
N LEU A 290 0.87 1.22 -18.75
CA LEU A 290 2.05 1.69 -18.02
C LEU A 290 3.34 1.28 -18.73
N ARG A 291 3.39 0.07 -19.26
CA ARG A 291 4.54 -0.42 -20.04
C ARG A 291 4.79 0.39 -21.30
N ALA A 292 3.74 0.93 -21.94
CA ALA A 292 3.87 1.81 -23.10
C ALA A 292 4.59 3.13 -22.77
N LEU A 293 4.53 3.61 -21.50
CA LEU A 293 5.29 4.75 -21.00
C LEU A 293 6.78 4.44 -20.72
N GLY A 294 7.18 3.16 -20.84
CA GLY A 294 8.56 2.72 -20.62
C GLY A 294 8.82 2.07 -19.25
N TRP A 295 7.80 1.91 -18.40
CA TRP A 295 7.99 1.24 -17.11
C TRP A 295 8.13 -0.29 -17.28
N ARG A 296 8.98 -0.86 -16.46
CA ARG A 296 9.10 -2.33 -16.25
C ARG A 296 9.51 -2.57 -14.80
N PRO A 297 9.00 -3.63 -14.15
CA PRO A 297 9.52 -4.05 -12.85
C PRO A 297 11.00 -4.41 -12.98
N ARG A 298 11.79 -4.08 -11.97
CA ARG A 298 13.24 -4.39 -11.89
C ARG A 298 13.51 -5.60 -11.03
N HIS A 299 12.63 -5.85 -10.05
CA HIS A 299 12.80 -6.94 -9.11
C HIS A 299 12.09 -8.19 -9.64
N ALA A 300 12.85 -9.26 -9.91
CA ALA A 300 12.30 -10.60 -10.02
C ALA A 300 11.76 -11.01 -8.63
N PHE A 301 10.63 -11.74 -8.59
CA PHE A 301 9.99 -12.06 -7.31
C PHE A 301 10.91 -12.80 -6.33
N GLU A 302 11.65 -13.80 -6.77
CA GLU A 302 12.54 -14.60 -5.91
C GLU A 302 13.66 -13.75 -5.29
N GLU A 303 14.24 -12.84 -6.06
CA GLU A 303 15.29 -11.93 -5.59
C GLU A 303 14.71 -10.90 -4.61
N GLY A 304 13.56 -10.30 -4.95
CA GLY A 304 12.86 -9.35 -4.09
C GLY A 304 12.37 -9.99 -2.78
N LEU A 305 11.87 -11.24 -2.84
CA LEU A 305 11.46 -11.99 -1.65
C LEU A 305 12.65 -12.27 -0.73
N ARG A 306 13.78 -12.74 -1.29
CA ARG A 306 15.02 -12.94 -0.54
C ARG A 306 15.49 -11.67 0.14
N ALA A 307 15.58 -10.56 -0.61
CA ALA A 307 15.97 -9.26 -0.06
C ALA A 307 15.01 -8.79 1.05
N THR A 308 13.71 -9.07 0.89
CA THR A 308 12.71 -8.76 1.93
C THR A 308 12.92 -9.62 3.17
N VAL A 309 13.12 -10.92 3.04
CA VAL A 309 13.42 -11.82 4.17
C VAL A 309 14.69 -11.38 4.91
N ASP A 310 15.76 -11.06 4.17
CA ASP A 310 17.02 -10.59 4.74
C ASP A 310 16.81 -9.26 5.48
N TRP A 311 16.03 -8.35 4.92
CA TRP A 311 15.70 -7.09 5.59
C TRP A 311 15.02 -7.33 6.96
N TYR A 312 14.04 -8.23 7.07
CA TYR A 312 13.38 -8.54 8.35
C TYR A 312 14.34 -9.18 9.35
N ARG A 313 15.28 -10.02 8.90
CA ARG A 313 16.33 -10.60 9.77
C ARG A 313 17.29 -9.55 10.32
N GLU A 314 17.66 -8.55 9.49
CA GLU A 314 18.60 -7.50 9.86
C GLU A 314 17.94 -6.36 10.65
N ASN A 315 16.61 -6.24 10.59
CA ASN A 315 15.85 -5.15 11.21
C ASN A 315 14.86 -5.63 12.27
N GLU A 316 15.27 -6.59 13.10
CA GLU A 316 14.44 -7.06 14.21
C GLU A 316 14.05 -5.93 15.17
N TRP A 317 14.92 -4.94 15.38
CA TRP A 317 14.64 -3.73 16.14
C TRP A 317 13.38 -2.97 15.72
N TRP A 318 12.98 -3.11 14.43
CA TRP A 318 11.82 -2.43 13.88
C TRP A 318 10.52 -3.21 14.11
N TRP A 319 10.50 -4.52 13.86
CA TRP A 319 9.26 -5.30 13.91
C TRP A 319 9.03 -6.02 15.25
N ARG A 320 10.07 -6.34 16.03
CA ARG A 320 9.88 -6.99 17.35
C ARG A 320 9.04 -6.16 18.32
N PRO A 321 9.27 -4.85 18.49
CA PRO A 321 8.42 -4.04 19.35
C PRO A 321 6.95 -4.03 18.92
N ILE A 322 6.67 -4.14 17.61
CA ILE A 322 5.30 -4.23 17.09
C ILE A 322 4.65 -5.53 17.59
N LYS A 323 5.32 -6.66 17.40
CA LYS A 323 4.76 -7.98 17.80
C LYS A 323 4.66 -8.16 19.31
N GLU A 324 5.63 -7.66 20.06
CA GLU A 324 5.78 -7.94 21.49
C GLU A 324 5.06 -6.92 22.39
N ALA A 325 5.01 -5.65 21.96
CA ALA A 325 4.56 -4.57 22.83
C ALA A 325 3.36 -3.79 22.31
N ASP A 326 3.03 -3.85 21.00
CA ASP A 326 1.90 -3.09 20.44
C ASP A 326 0.56 -3.80 20.77
N PRO A 327 -0.32 -3.18 21.58
CA PRO A 327 -1.58 -3.79 21.97
C PRO A 327 -2.50 -4.05 20.76
N ALA A 328 -2.54 -3.13 19.77
CA ALA A 328 -3.40 -3.24 18.61
C ALA A 328 -3.00 -4.41 17.70
N TYR A 329 -1.68 -4.70 17.61
CA TYR A 329 -1.19 -5.89 16.91
C TYR A 329 -1.55 -7.18 17.66
N ARG A 330 -1.35 -7.22 18.98
CA ARG A 330 -1.61 -8.40 19.80
C ARG A 330 -3.09 -8.76 19.81
N ASP A 331 -3.97 -7.79 20.03
CA ASP A 331 -5.42 -7.99 20.00
C ASP A 331 -5.89 -8.51 18.64
N TYR A 332 -5.35 -7.93 17.54
CA TYR A 332 -5.61 -8.42 16.19
C TYR A 332 -5.14 -9.87 16.03
N TYR A 333 -3.89 -10.18 16.40
CA TYR A 333 -3.31 -11.51 16.24
C TYR A 333 -4.06 -12.57 17.05
N GLU A 334 -4.42 -12.28 18.30
CA GLU A 334 -5.21 -13.17 19.15
C GLU A 334 -6.63 -13.39 18.61
N THR A 335 -7.28 -12.32 18.17
CA THR A 335 -8.64 -12.42 17.58
C THR A 335 -8.61 -13.23 16.29
N GLN A 336 -7.62 -13.03 15.44
CA GLN A 336 -7.56 -13.63 14.12
C GLN A 336 -7.02 -15.05 14.14
N TYR A 337 -6.06 -15.36 15.02
CA TYR A 337 -5.35 -16.64 15.03
C TYR A 337 -5.41 -17.38 16.37
N GLY A 338 -5.61 -16.71 17.52
CA GLY A 338 -5.57 -17.31 18.86
C GLY A 338 -6.72 -18.26 19.15
N ARG A 339 -7.96 -17.89 18.78
CA ARG A 339 -9.17 -18.72 19.02
C ARG A 339 -9.26 -19.97 18.16
N ARG A 340 -8.40 -20.12 17.17
CA ARG A 340 -8.40 -21.20 16.18
C ARG A 340 -7.49 -22.36 16.55
N HIS A 341 -6.71 -22.24 17.65
CA HIS A 341 -5.89 -23.33 18.18
C HIS A 341 -6.60 -24.20 19.21
N ASP A 342 -7.71 -23.74 19.80
CA ASP A 342 -8.44 -24.47 20.87
C ASP A 342 -9.44 -25.51 20.32
N GLY A 343 -9.20 -26.11 19.17
CA GLY A 343 -9.79 -27.35 18.68
C GLY A 343 -11.16 -27.73 19.27
N ARG A 344 -12.17 -26.86 19.19
CA ARG A 344 -13.57 -27.25 19.44
C ARG A 344 -14.35 -27.14 18.14
N ALA A 345 -14.54 -28.36 17.58
CA ALA A 345 -15.52 -28.64 16.54
C ALA A 345 -16.95 -28.28 16.99
#